data_6ceaba322ea3b5ce124809aae5cfa785
#
_entry.id   6ceaba322ea3b5ce124809aae5cfa785
#
_cell.length_a   1.000
_cell.length_b   1.000
_cell.length_c   1.000
_cell.angle_alpha   90.00
_cell.angle_beta   90.00
_cell.angle_gamma   90.00
#
_symmetry.space_group_name_H-M   'P 1'
#
loop_
_entity.id
_entity.type
_entity.pdbx_description
1 polymer ?
#
loop_
_entity_poly.entity_id
_entity_poly.type
_entity_poly.pdbx_seq_one_letter_code
_entity_poly.pdbx_strand_id
1 'polypeptide(L)'
;MSVYASISPNSLTRLTGAVKGLVLIGAVERCVRRAEKLGVMSALDDSPRPGRERVITKEARTFVVDLACRKPKELGYPHELWTTRLLTRHIREHGPAAGHERLANLAQGTLCKILAAYEIKPHKVRYYLERRDPLFDEKMAEVLCVYREVALLKQSAVAQEKQPPAVAIISYDEKPGVQAIGTTAPDLPPAPLRHNCVARDHEYVRHGTLSLLAGIDLLTGVVHASVEERHRSREFVGFLQKLDAAYPSSTAIKLILDNHSAHISKETKAWLDAQPEGRFTFVFTPKHGSWLNLVEGFFSKLARSTLRHIRVASKKELKDRIIAAIDDINRDPVVHTWTYKINVTP
;
A
#
# COMPACT_ATOMS: atom_id res chain seq x y z
N MET A 1 52.00 -54.56 -42.01
CA MET A 1 52.58 -54.44 -40.65
C MET A 1 52.22 -53.06 -40.10
N SER A 2 51.21 -53.00 -39.23
CA SER A 2 50.67 -51.75 -38.63
C SER A 2 51.29 -51.59 -37.27
N VAL A 3 52.00 -50.51 -37.05
CA VAL A 3 52.55 -50.15 -35.74
C VAL A 3 51.56 -49.17 -35.04
N TYR A 4 50.67 -49.71 -34.21
CA TYR A 4 49.90 -48.94 -33.27
C TYR A 4 50.77 -48.62 -32.03
N ALA A 5 51.26 -47.40 -31.94
CA ALA A 5 51.87 -46.91 -30.67
C ALA A 5 50.77 -46.63 -29.68
N SER A 6 50.70 -47.42 -28.59
CA SER A 6 49.81 -47.24 -27.47
C SER A 6 50.24 -46.01 -26.65
N ILE A 7 49.50 -44.96 -26.70
CA ILE A 7 49.68 -43.79 -25.82
C ILE A 7 49.10 -44.16 -24.45
N SER A 8 49.95 -44.19 -23.46
CA SER A 8 49.59 -44.48 -22.07
C SER A 8 48.67 -43.40 -21.48
N PRO A 9 47.63 -43.75 -20.68
CA PRO A 9 46.70 -42.75 -20.09
C PRO A 9 47.41 -41.68 -19.23
N ASN A 10 48.59 -41.96 -18.72
CA ASN A 10 49.38 -41.01 -17.92
C ASN A 10 50.01 -39.86 -18.74
N SER A 11 50.19 -40.00 -20.04
CA SER A 11 50.74 -38.93 -20.90
C SER A 11 49.72 -37.86 -21.23
N LEU A 12 48.45 -38.25 -21.39
CA LEU A 12 47.35 -37.32 -21.61
C LEU A 12 47.05 -36.46 -20.37
N THR A 13 47.14 -37.03 -19.15
CA THR A 13 46.92 -36.29 -17.89
C THR A 13 48.03 -35.26 -17.61
N ARG A 14 49.28 -35.57 -17.98
CA ARG A 14 50.39 -34.60 -17.89
C ARG A 14 50.32 -33.47 -18.90
N LEU A 15 49.88 -33.74 -20.13
CA LEU A 15 49.65 -32.70 -21.14
C LEU A 15 48.48 -31.76 -20.78
N THR A 16 47.39 -32.31 -20.25
CA THR A 16 46.28 -31.47 -19.80
C THR A 16 46.61 -30.63 -18.55
N GLY A 17 47.47 -31.13 -17.66
CA GLY A 17 47.99 -30.37 -16.52
C GLY A 17 48.92 -29.23 -16.92
N ALA A 18 49.83 -29.48 -17.89
CA ALA A 18 50.75 -28.48 -18.42
C ALA A 18 49.99 -27.37 -19.21
N VAL A 19 48.99 -27.73 -20.01
CA VAL A 19 48.16 -26.76 -20.74
C VAL A 19 47.32 -25.90 -19.75
N LYS A 20 46.75 -26.51 -18.70
CA LYS A 20 46.04 -25.73 -17.67
C LYS A 20 46.99 -24.80 -16.90
N GLY A 21 48.22 -25.25 -16.62
CA GLY A 21 49.25 -24.40 -15.96
C GLY A 21 49.63 -23.20 -16.85
N LEU A 22 49.87 -23.40 -18.13
CA LEU A 22 50.17 -22.31 -19.09
C LEU A 22 49.04 -21.31 -19.25
N VAL A 23 47.80 -21.76 -19.27
CA VAL A 23 46.61 -20.88 -19.32
C VAL A 23 46.49 -20.06 -18.07
N LEU A 24 46.76 -20.63 -16.87
CA LEU A 24 46.76 -19.93 -15.61
C LEU A 24 47.85 -18.87 -15.51
N ILE A 25 49.10 -19.19 -15.95
CA ILE A 25 50.22 -18.26 -15.95
C ILE A 25 49.88 -17.02 -16.84
N GLY A 26 49.38 -17.25 -18.05
CA GLY A 26 48.97 -16.17 -18.95
C GLY A 26 47.81 -15.32 -18.43
N ALA A 27 46.93 -15.87 -17.61
CA ALA A 27 45.87 -15.11 -16.93
C ALA A 27 46.42 -14.24 -15.78
N VAL A 28 47.33 -14.79 -15.01
CA VAL A 28 48.01 -14.05 -13.92
C VAL A 28 48.85 -12.91 -14.47
N GLU A 29 49.66 -13.14 -15.53
CA GLU A 29 50.43 -12.09 -16.19
C GLU A 29 49.56 -10.94 -16.71
N ARG A 30 48.40 -11.26 -17.31
CA ARG A 30 47.44 -10.23 -17.77
C ARG A 30 46.86 -9.43 -16.62
N CYS A 31 46.56 -10.09 -15.48
CA CYS A 31 46.12 -9.40 -14.28
C CYS A 31 47.17 -8.46 -13.70
N VAL A 32 48.42 -8.92 -13.60
CA VAL A 32 49.56 -8.12 -13.13
C VAL A 32 49.77 -6.90 -14.02
N ARG A 33 49.85 -7.06 -15.33
CA ARG A 33 49.99 -5.94 -16.28
C ARG A 33 48.84 -4.94 -16.20
N ARG A 34 47.59 -5.41 -15.91
CA ARG A 34 46.46 -4.53 -15.68
C ARG A 34 46.60 -3.76 -14.35
N ALA A 35 47.04 -4.44 -13.31
CA ALA A 35 47.26 -3.81 -12.00
C ALA A 35 48.32 -2.68 -12.08
N GLU A 36 49.41 -2.93 -12.81
CA GLU A 36 50.46 -1.95 -13.05
C GLU A 36 49.96 -0.73 -13.83
N LYS A 37 49.08 -0.92 -14.83
CA LYS A 37 48.59 0.17 -15.70
C LYS A 37 47.39 0.92 -15.15
N LEU A 38 46.46 0.24 -14.49
CA LEU A 38 45.13 0.76 -14.14
C LEU A 38 44.81 0.71 -12.64
N GLY A 39 45.77 0.22 -11.82
CA GLY A 39 45.56 0.00 -10.38
C GLY A 39 44.98 -1.37 -10.04
N VAL A 40 45.24 -1.83 -8.83
CA VAL A 40 44.91 -3.17 -8.34
C VAL A 40 43.40 -3.47 -8.41
N MET A 41 42.54 -2.53 -8.05
CA MET A 41 41.10 -2.71 -8.08
C MET A 41 40.57 -2.95 -9.50
N SER A 42 41.06 -2.22 -10.48
CA SER A 42 40.67 -2.40 -11.90
C SER A 42 41.22 -3.70 -12.51
N ALA A 43 42.21 -4.31 -11.91
CA ALA A 43 42.75 -5.60 -12.36
C ALA A 43 41.88 -6.79 -11.92
N LEU A 44 41.12 -6.64 -10.83
CA LEU A 44 40.22 -7.68 -10.30
C LEU A 44 38.92 -7.76 -11.11
N ASP A 45 38.52 -6.70 -11.81
CA ASP A 45 37.34 -6.67 -12.63
C ASP A 45 37.62 -7.18 -14.06
N ASP A 46 36.63 -7.86 -14.67
CA ASP A 46 36.71 -8.23 -16.07
C ASP A 46 36.68 -6.98 -16.95
N SER A 47 37.58 -6.92 -17.93
CA SER A 47 37.58 -5.81 -18.90
C SER A 47 36.25 -5.81 -19.68
N PRO A 48 35.63 -4.63 -19.86
CA PRO A 48 34.43 -4.54 -20.69
C PRO A 48 34.68 -5.14 -22.08
N ARG A 49 33.89 -6.16 -22.41
CA ARG A 49 33.95 -6.75 -23.73
C ARG A 49 33.03 -5.95 -24.67
N PRO A 50 33.50 -5.53 -25.88
CA PRO A 50 32.61 -4.95 -26.85
C PRO A 50 31.55 -5.98 -27.21
N GLY A 51 30.30 -5.77 -26.73
CA GLY A 51 29.17 -6.62 -27.10
C GLY A 51 28.80 -6.40 -28.57
N ARG A 52 27.86 -7.22 -29.05
CA ARG A 52 27.25 -6.99 -30.37
C ARG A 52 26.64 -5.60 -30.42
N GLU A 53 26.92 -4.85 -31.50
CA GLU A 53 26.30 -3.53 -31.70
C GLU A 53 24.77 -3.57 -31.51
N ARG A 54 24.27 -2.57 -30.86
CA ARG A 54 22.82 -2.49 -30.58
C ARG A 54 22.10 -2.14 -31.88
N VAL A 55 21.27 -3.05 -32.36
CA VAL A 55 20.50 -2.89 -33.60
C VAL A 55 19.51 -1.69 -33.50
N ILE A 56 19.01 -1.37 -32.31
CA ILE A 56 18.14 -0.22 -32.06
C ILE A 56 19.03 0.92 -31.56
N THR A 57 19.09 2.01 -32.34
CA THR A 57 19.89 3.18 -32.07
C THR A 57 19.44 3.93 -30.80
N LYS A 58 20.25 4.87 -30.32
CA LYS A 58 19.91 5.67 -29.15
C LYS A 58 18.68 6.55 -29.42
N GLU A 59 18.62 7.13 -30.62
CA GLU A 59 17.51 7.97 -31.08
C GLU A 59 16.20 7.18 -31.13
N ALA A 60 16.22 5.96 -31.67
CA ALA A 60 15.06 5.08 -31.71
C ALA A 60 14.58 4.68 -30.29
N ARG A 61 15.49 4.55 -29.33
CA ARG A 61 15.14 4.30 -27.92
C ARG A 61 14.49 5.51 -27.29
N THR A 62 15.02 6.72 -27.54
CA THR A 62 14.42 7.97 -27.08
C THR A 62 13.02 8.14 -27.63
N PHE A 63 12.79 7.86 -28.90
CA PHE A 63 11.46 7.85 -29.52
C PHE A 63 10.49 6.87 -28.82
N VAL A 64 10.94 5.64 -28.52
CA VAL A 64 10.14 4.64 -27.79
C VAL A 64 9.77 5.15 -26.41
N VAL A 65 10.70 5.79 -25.70
CA VAL A 65 10.50 6.36 -24.37
C VAL A 65 9.52 7.53 -24.40
N ASP A 66 9.66 8.44 -25.37
CA ASP A 66 8.73 9.56 -25.55
C ASP A 66 7.28 9.08 -25.77
N LEU A 67 7.10 8.10 -26.66
CA LEU A 67 5.77 7.50 -26.87
C LEU A 67 5.21 6.81 -25.61
N ALA A 68 6.06 6.16 -24.84
CA ALA A 68 5.65 5.51 -23.59
C ALA A 68 5.21 6.52 -22.51
N CYS A 69 5.70 7.75 -22.56
CA CYS A 69 5.33 8.84 -21.65
C CYS A 69 4.02 9.54 -22.03
N ARG A 70 3.55 9.38 -23.27
CA ARG A 70 2.26 9.94 -23.73
C ARG A 70 1.14 9.00 -23.36
N LYS A 71 -0.07 9.55 -23.18
CA LYS A 71 -1.26 8.72 -22.95
C LYS A 71 -1.74 8.11 -24.27
N PRO A 72 -2.17 6.82 -24.27
CA PRO A 72 -2.72 6.18 -25.47
C PRO A 72 -3.87 6.97 -26.10
N LYS A 73 -4.72 7.60 -25.30
CA LYS A 73 -5.85 8.40 -25.78
C LYS A 73 -5.45 9.62 -26.61
N GLU A 74 -4.28 10.19 -26.36
CA GLU A 74 -3.73 11.31 -27.14
C GLU A 74 -3.35 10.89 -28.56
N LEU A 75 -3.18 9.58 -28.75
CA LEU A 75 -2.85 8.91 -30.01
C LEU A 75 -4.04 8.16 -30.62
N GLY A 76 -5.27 8.47 -30.17
CA GLY A 76 -6.52 7.94 -30.73
C GLY A 76 -6.96 6.56 -30.19
N TYR A 77 -6.33 6.05 -29.14
CA TYR A 77 -6.74 4.78 -28.51
C TYR A 77 -7.76 5.02 -27.37
N PRO A 78 -8.72 4.12 -27.15
CA PRO A 78 -9.71 4.24 -26.07
C PRO A 78 -9.17 3.80 -24.70
N HIS A 79 -7.87 3.85 -24.50
CA HIS A 79 -7.20 3.34 -23.30
C HIS A 79 -6.51 4.47 -22.53
N GLU A 80 -6.60 4.48 -21.20
CA GLU A 80 -5.90 5.45 -20.35
C GLU A 80 -4.42 5.12 -20.15
N LEU A 81 -4.06 3.83 -20.16
CA LEU A 81 -2.71 3.36 -19.94
C LEU A 81 -2.26 2.42 -21.06
N TRP A 82 -0.97 2.43 -21.31
CA TRP A 82 -0.35 1.48 -22.22
C TRP A 82 -0.30 0.08 -21.62
N THR A 83 -0.74 -0.91 -22.38
CA THR A 83 -0.22 -2.27 -22.19
C THR A 83 1.05 -2.41 -23.01
N THR A 84 1.98 -3.28 -22.59
CA THR A 84 3.22 -3.52 -23.36
C THR A 84 2.92 -4.02 -24.79
N ARG A 85 1.85 -4.80 -24.96
CA ARG A 85 1.39 -5.29 -26.27
C ARG A 85 0.88 -4.14 -27.15
N LEU A 86 0.04 -3.27 -26.62
CA LEU A 86 -0.50 -2.13 -27.35
C LEU A 86 0.61 -1.16 -27.77
N LEU A 87 1.50 -0.81 -26.84
CA LEU A 87 2.64 0.07 -27.13
C LEU A 87 3.59 -0.55 -28.16
N THR A 88 3.89 -1.84 -28.06
CA THR A 88 4.71 -2.54 -29.07
C THR A 88 4.08 -2.44 -30.45
N ARG A 89 2.77 -2.65 -30.56
CA ARG A 89 2.04 -2.56 -31.82
C ARG A 89 2.11 -1.13 -32.40
N HIS A 90 1.81 -0.14 -31.59
CA HIS A 90 1.87 1.27 -32.01
C HIS A 90 3.27 1.66 -32.52
N ILE A 91 4.32 1.27 -31.78
CA ILE A 91 5.72 1.56 -32.18
C ILE A 91 6.08 0.88 -33.51
N ARG A 92 5.63 -0.35 -33.74
CA ARG A 92 5.87 -1.07 -35.02
C ARG A 92 5.20 -0.39 -36.20
N GLU A 93 3.97 0.11 -35.99
CA GLU A 93 3.16 0.75 -37.02
C GLU A 93 3.70 2.14 -37.37
N HIS A 94 4.15 2.92 -36.38
CA HIS A 94 4.49 4.34 -36.56
C HIS A 94 6.01 4.62 -36.53
N GLY A 95 6.80 3.75 -35.95
CA GLY A 95 8.25 3.93 -35.84
C GLY A 95 8.97 4.06 -37.19
N PRO A 96 8.67 3.24 -38.21
CA PRO A 96 9.27 3.37 -39.53
C PRO A 96 9.01 4.72 -40.20
N ALA A 97 7.77 5.21 -40.12
CA ALA A 97 7.39 6.52 -40.67
C ALA A 97 8.08 7.69 -39.94
N ALA A 98 8.49 7.47 -38.68
CA ALA A 98 9.28 8.44 -37.91
C ALA A 98 10.81 8.32 -38.15
N GLY A 99 11.26 7.59 -39.16
CA GLY A 99 12.67 7.41 -39.48
C GLY A 99 13.37 6.28 -38.72
N HIS A 100 12.64 5.44 -38.04
CA HIS A 100 13.18 4.34 -37.22
C HIS A 100 12.77 2.97 -37.79
N GLU A 101 13.19 2.64 -39.01
CA GLU A 101 12.81 1.41 -39.74
C GLU A 101 12.97 0.13 -38.89
N ARG A 102 14.02 0.04 -38.08
CA ARG A 102 14.30 -1.15 -37.27
C ARG A 102 13.21 -1.41 -36.20
N LEU A 103 12.39 -0.41 -35.86
CA LEU A 103 11.28 -0.57 -34.92
C LEU A 103 10.10 -1.35 -35.49
N ALA A 104 10.02 -1.54 -36.84
CA ALA A 104 8.99 -2.39 -37.46
C ALA A 104 8.98 -3.82 -36.87
N ASN A 105 10.16 -4.32 -36.48
CA ASN A 105 10.34 -5.66 -35.93
C ASN A 105 10.63 -5.66 -34.41
N LEU A 106 10.23 -4.61 -33.70
CA LEU A 106 10.47 -4.49 -32.25
C LEU A 106 9.79 -5.65 -31.49
N ALA A 107 10.56 -6.49 -30.81
CA ALA A 107 10.02 -7.51 -29.94
C ALA A 107 9.53 -6.89 -28.61
N GLN A 108 8.42 -7.40 -28.05
CA GLN A 108 7.86 -6.93 -26.78
C GLN A 108 8.89 -7.03 -25.63
N GLY A 109 9.68 -8.10 -25.59
CA GLY A 109 10.76 -8.25 -24.59
C GLY A 109 11.85 -7.18 -24.72
N THR A 110 12.14 -6.72 -25.94
CA THR A 110 13.08 -5.62 -26.18
C THR A 110 12.49 -4.29 -25.71
N LEU A 111 11.21 -4.04 -25.98
CA LEU A 111 10.48 -2.89 -25.42
C LEU A 111 10.59 -2.87 -23.89
N CYS A 112 10.30 -3.99 -23.23
CA CYS A 112 10.39 -4.09 -21.77
C CYS A 112 11.81 -3.76 -21.26
N LYS A 113 12.85 -4.23 -21.93
CA LYS A 113 14.25 -3.90 -21.59
C LYS A 113 14.58 -2.42 -21.78
N ILE A 114 14.05 -1.80 -22.85
CA ILE A 114 14.21 -0.36 -23.08
C ILE A 114 13.52 0.42 -21.94
N LEU A 115 12.25 0.15 -21.66
CA LEU A 115 11.50 0.83 -20.61
C LEU A 115 12.12 0.65 -19.22
N ALA A 116 12.62 -0.56 -18.91
CA ALA A 116 13.30 -0.85 -17.65
C ALA A 116 14.59 -0.04 -17.49
N ALA A 117 15.36 0.15 -18.56
CA ALA A 117 16.59 0.94 -18.53
C ALA A 117 16.35 2.44 -18.24
N TYR A 118 15.13 2.94 -18.46
CA TYR A 118 14.70 4.31 -18.16
C TYR A 118 13.72 4.36 -16.98
N GLU A 119 13.52 3.25 -16.26
CA GLU A 119 12.62 3.09 -15.12
C GLU A 119 11.15 3.47 -15.37
N ILE A 120 10.72 3.41 -16.64
CA ILE A 120 9.37 3.78 -17.07
C ILE A 120 8.43 2.57 -17.00
N LYS A 121 7.28 2.77 -16.38
CA LYS A 121 6.21 1.76 -16.22
C LYS A 121 4.87 2.31 -16.70
N PRO A 122 4.63 2.46 -18.01
CA PRO A 122 3.46 3.16 -18.58
C PRO A 122 2.14 2.42 -18.35
N HIS A 123 2.19 1.22 -17.80
CA HIS A 123 1.05 0.37 -17.42
C HIS A 123 0.68 0.48 -15.93
N LYS A 124 1.36 1.35 -15.16
CA LYS A 124 1.12 1.52 -13.72
C LYS A 124 0.71 2.95 -13.41
N VAL A 125 -0.15 3.09 -12.41
CA VAL A 125 -0.51 4.37 -11.80
C VAL A 125 0.18 4.43 -10.44
N ARG A 126 0.83 5.54 -10.14
CA ARG A 126 1.24 5.93 -8.81
C ARG A 126 0.38 7.11 -8.40
N TYR A 127 -0.37 6.94 -7.33
CA TYR A 127 -1.14 8.04 -6.77
C TYR A 127 -0.19 8.94 -5.97
N TYR A 128 -0.36 10.25 -6.14
CA TYR A 128 0.27 11.27 -5.32
C TYR A 128 -0.82 12.14 -4.71
N LEU A 129 -0.53 12.77 -3.59
CA LEU A 129 -1.45 13.65 -2.90
C LEU A 129 -1.21 15.08 -3.39
N GLU A 130 -2.20 15.64 -4.11
CA GLU A 130 -2.20 17.06 -4.44
C GLU A 130 -2.55 17.88 -3.20
N ARG A 131 -1.67 18.75 -2.75
CA ARG A 131 -1.88 19.63 -1.60
C ARG A 131 -2.84 20.77 -1.97
N ARG A 132 -4.14 20.50 -1.85
CA ARG A 132 -5.21 21.48 -2.17
C ARG A 132 -5.72 22.23 -0.94
N ASP A 133 -5.33 21.83 0.26
CA ASP A 133 -5.68 22.53 1.51
C ASP A 133 -4.60 23.57 1.79
N PRO A 134 -4.92 24.88 1.78
CA PRO A 134 -3.95 25.93 2.11
C PRO A 134 -3.35 25.78 3.50
N LEU A 135 -4.09 25.17 4.43
CA LEU A 135 -3.68 24.93 5.82
C LEU A 135 -3.19 23.49 6.04
N PHE A 136 -2.74 22.80 4.97
CA PHE A 136 -2.37 21.38 5.05
C PHE A 136 -1.27 21.14 6.09
N ASP A 137 -0.21 21.92 6.04
CA ASP A 137 0.95 21.72 6.92
C ASP A 137 0.62 22.09 8.38
N GLU A 138 -0.22 23.11 8.62
CA GLU A 138 -0.67 23.50 9.96
C GLU A 138 -1.54 22.41 10.58
N LYS A 139 -2.57 21.95 9.88
CA LYS A 139 -3.44 20.86 10.36
C LYS A 139 -2.70 19.55 10.55
N MET A 140 -1.78 19.24 9.65
CA MET A 140 -0.91 18.07 9.80
C MET A 140 -0.06 18.18 11.06
N ALA A 141 0.54 19.35 11.33
CA ALA A 141 1.33 19.59 12.53
C ALA A 141 0.48 19.44 13.79
N GLU A 142 -0.76 19.96 13.79
CA GLU A 142 -1.70 19.84 14.91
C GLU A 142 -2.01 18.36 15.21
N VAL A 143 -2.37 17.57 14.19
CA VAL A 143 -2.64 16.13 14.36
C VAL A 143 -1.40 15.40 14.88
N LEU A 144 -0.21 15.71 14.35
CA LEU A 144 1.04 15.10 14.81
C LEU A 144 1.41 15.49 16.24
N CYS A 145 1.10 16.72 16.67
CA CYS A 145 1.22 17.13 18.07
C CYS A 145 0.34 16.27 18.97
N VAL A 146 -0.90 15.97 18.56
CA VAL A 146 -1.79 15.08 19.33
C VAL A 146 -1.21 13.66 19.40
N TYR A 147 -0.66 13.10 18.32
CA TYR A 147 -0.01 11.79 18.39
C TYR A 147 1.23 11.77 19.28
N ARG A 148 1.97 12.88 19.34
CA ARG A 148 3.08 13.03 20.29
C ARG A 148 2.58 13.10 21.73
N GLU A 149 1.48 13.82 21.97
CA GLU A 149 0.79 13.86 23.27
C GLU A 149 0.39 12.44 23.71
N VAL A 150 -0.23 11.65 22.84
CA VAL A 150 -0.55 10.23 23.09
C VAL A 150 0.69 9.44 23.51
N ALA A 151 1.81 9.60 22.80
CA ALA A 151 3.05 8.89 23.12
C ALA A 151 3.59 9.29 24.51
N LEU A 152 3.54 10.57 24.87
CA LEU A 152 3.96 11.07 26.18
C LEU A 152 3.04 10.58 27.30
N LEU A 153 1.71 10.61 27.10
CA LEU A 153 0.73 10.13 28.09
C LEU A 153 0.89 8.63 28.36
N LYS A 154 1.16 7.82 27.32
CA LYS A 154 1.45 6.40 27.48
C LYS A 154 2.72 6.15 28.31
N GLN A 155 3.77 6.93 28.10
CA GLN A 155 4.99 6.84 28.89
C GLN A 155 4.75 7.22 30.36
N SER A 156 3.96 8.27 30.59
CA SER A 156 3.61 8.74 31.95
C SER A 156 2.68 7.76 32.68
N ALA A 157 1.75 7.12 31.98
CA ALA A 157 0.83 6.12 32.56
C ALA A 157 1.55 4.87 33.07
N VAL A 158 2.67 4.49 32.44
CA VAL A 158 3.55 3.40 32.94
C VAL A 158 4.17 3.76 34.31
N ALA A 159 4.34 5.05 34.61
CA ALA A 159 4.95 5.54 35.84
C ALA A 159 3.94 5.85 36.98
N GLN A 160 2.64 5.96 36.67
CA GLN A 160 1.59 6.33 37.62
C GLN A 160 0.45 5.29 37.59
N GLU A 161 0.47 4.34 38.52
CA GLU A 161 -0.66 3.44 38.73
C GLU A 161 -1.89 4.17 39.28
N LYS A 162 -3.06 4.02 38.61
CA LYS A 162 -4.43 4.18 39.18
C LYS A 162 -5.16 5.52 39.15
N GLN A 163 -4.89 6.48 38.29
CA GLN A 163 -5.90 7.53 38.08
C GLN A 163 -6.50 7.43 36.66
N PRO A 164 -7.84 7.60 36.47
CA PRO A 164 -8.42 7.70 35.15
C PRO A 164 -7.72 8.82 34.37
N PRO A 165 -7.44 8.64 33.10
CA PRO A 165 -6.75 9.67 32.32
C PRO A 165 -7.58 10.94 32.27
N ALA A 166 -6.94 12.10 32.51
CA ALA A 166 -7.58 13.41 32.45
C ALA A 166 -8.10 13.73 31.01
N VAL A 167 -7.63 13.02 30.03
CA VAL A 167 -8.00 13.18 28.61
C VAL A 167 -8.16 11.81 27.92
N ALA A 168 -9.22 11.68 27.12
CA ALA A 168 -9.38 10.60 26.14
C ALA A 168 -9.09 11.16 24.75
N ILE A 169 -8.30 10.45 23.95
CA ILE A 169 -7.91 10.88 22.59
C ILE A 169 -8.44 9.85 21.60
N ILE A 170 -9.45 10.25 20.85
CA ILE A 170 -10.23 9.39 19.97
C ILE A 170 -9.89 9.68 18.50
N SER A 171 -9.43 8.68 17.75
CA SER A 171 -9.35 8.73 16.29
C SER A 171 -10.67 8.22 15.73
N TYR A 172 -11.45 9.08 15.10
CA TYR A 172 -12.82 8.82 14.65
C TYR A 172 -12.96 8.92 13.13
N ASP A 173 -13.81 8.06 12.55
CA ASP A 173 -14.23 8.13 11.14
C ASP A 173 -15.50 7.30 10.90
N GLU A 174 -16.07 7.41 9.69
CA GLU A 174 -17.18 6.61 9.23
C GLU A 174 -16.78 5.59 8.17
N LYS A 175 -17.38 4.41 8.23
CA LYS A 175 -17.36 3.42 7.16
C LYS A 175 -18.77 3.26 6.59
N PRO A 176 -19.10 4.06 5.55
CA PRO A 176 -20.41 3.96 4.90
C PRO A 176 -20.52 2.71 4.02
N GLY A 177 -21.76 2.36 3.67
CA GLY A 177 -22.05 1.37 2.63
C GLY A 177 -21.67 -0.06 2.98
N VAL A 178 -21.63 -0.43 4.26
CA VAL A 178 -21.43 -1.83 4.67
C VAL A 178 -22.63 -2.64 4.22
N GLN A 179 -22.41 -3.59 3.30
CA GLN A 179 -23.49 -4.31 2.64
C GLN A 179 -24.02 -5.47 3.49
N ALA A 180 -25.32 -5.54 3.68
CA ALA A 180 -26.03 -6.69 4.20
C ALA A 180 -26.34 -7.65 3.03
N ILE A 181 -25.60 -8.74 2.93
CA ILE A 181 -25.69 -9.72 1.84
C ILE A 181 -26.03 -11.08 2.42
N GLY A 182 -27.11 -11.69 1.91
CA GLY A 182 -27.48 -13.06 2.20
C GLY A 182 -27.08 -14.04 1.09
N THR A 183 -26.97 -15.31 1.40
CA THR A 183 -26.83 -16.41 0.42
C THR A 183 -28.19 -16.90 -0.03
N THR A 184 -28.27 -17.36 -1.27
CA THR A 184 -29.49 -18.03 -1.84
C THR A 184 -29.51 -19.51 -1.51
N ALA A 185 -28.35 -20.12 -1.26
CA ALA A 185 -28.20 -21.51 -0.83
C ALA A 185 -27.18 -21.59 0.35
N PRO A 186 -27.23 -22.66 1.15
CA PRO A 186 -26.28 -22.90 2.23
C PRO A 186 -24.84 -23.04 1.70
N ASP A 187 -23.88 -22.52 2.44
CA ASP A 187 -22.47 -22.78 2.17
C ASP A 187 -22.15 -24.27 2.32
N LEU A 188 -21.30 -24.81 1.45
CA LEU A 188 -20.76 -26.14 1.56
C LEU A 188 -19.48 -26.11 2.39
N PRO A 189 -19.40 -26.80 3.54
CA PRO A 189 -18.23 -26.84 4.37
C PRO A 189 -17.07 -27.57 3.67
N PRO A 190 -15.82 -27.35 4.07
CA PRO A 190 -14.70 -28.13 3.58
C PRO A 190 -14.93 -29.63 3.82
N ALA A 191 -14.59 -30.45 2.82
CA ALA A 191 -14.67 -31.92 2.93
C ALA A 191 -13.33 -32.54 2.54
N PRO A 192 -12.68 -33.33 3.40
CA PRO A 192 -11.40 -33.97 3.08
C PRO A 192 -11.44 -34.70 1.76
N LEU A 193 -10.41 -34.56 0.94
CA LEU A 193 -10.23 -35.17 -0.38
C LEU A 193 -11.26 -34.76 -1.46
N ARG A 194 -12.21 -33.88 -1.15
CA ARG A 194 -13.18 -33.34 -2.12
C ARG A 194 -12.97 -31.86 -2.39
N HIS A 195 -13.00 -31.03 -1.37
CA HIS A 195 -12.73 -29.60 -1.47
C HIS A 195 -12.13 -29.08 -0.16
N ASN A 196 -11.10 -28.24 -0.27
CA ASN A 196 -10.28 -27.79 0.84
C ASN A 196 -10.76 -26.45 1.47
N CYS A 197 -11.81 -25.85 0.92
CA CYS A 197 -12.32 -24.56 1.38
C CYS A 197 -13.86 -24.57 1.39
N VAL A 198 -14.44 -23.58 2.05
CA VAL A 198 -15.89 -23.34 1.99
C VAL A 198 -16.26 -22.99 0.55
N ALA A 199 -17.19 -23.71 -0.04
CA ALA A 199 -17.79 -23.40 -1.33
C ALA A 199 -19.11 -22.65 -1.09
N ARG A 200 -19.29 -21.54 -1.81
CA ARG A 200 -20.44 -20.65 -1.68
C ARG A 200 -21.05 -20.41 -3.05
N ASP A 201 -22.39 -20.33 -3.08
CA ASP A 201 -23.11 -19.94 -4.29
C ASP A 201 -22.71 -18.55 -4.76
N HIS A 202 -22.66 -18.37 -6.07
CA HIS A 202 -22.39 -17.07 -6.71
C HIS A 202 -23.57 -16.10 -6.56
N GLU A 203 -24.78 -16.62 -6.47
CA GLU A 203 -25.98 -15.80 -6.26
C GLU A 203 -26.05 -15.30 -4.81
N TYR A 204 -26.61 -14.12 -4.64
CA TYR A 204 -26.79 -13.50 -3.34
C TYR A 204 -27.99 -12.55 -3.31
N VAL A 205 -28.54 -12.38 -2.13
CA VAL A 205 -29.63 -11.43 -1.85
C VAL A 205 -29.06 -10.19 -1.16
N ARG A 206 -29.44 -9.00 -1.63
CA ARG A 206 -29.09 -7.73 -0.98
C ARG A 206 -30.21 -7.27 -0.05
N HIS A 207 -29.89 -7.08 1.23
CA HIS A 207 -30.82 -6.56 2.24
C HIS A 207 -30.65 -5.06 2.49
N GLY A 208 -29.70 -4.41 1.80
CA GLY A 208 -29.39 -3.00 1.92
C GLY A 208 -27.99 -2.74 2.51
N THR A 209 -27.78 -1.51 2.99
CA THR A 209 -26.51 -1.09 3.55
C THR A 209 -26.69 -0.44 4.91
N LEU A 210 -25.63 -0.45 5.72
CA LEU A 210 -25.50 0.28 6.97
C LEU A 210 -24.21 1.11 6.95
N SER A 211 -24.15 2.10 7.82
CA SER A 211 -22.96 2.91 8.08
C SER A 211 -22.45 2.59 9.49
N LEU A 212 -21.16 2.33 9.60
CA LEU A 212 -20.48 2.16 10.87
C LEU A 212 -19.76 3.47 11.22
N LEU A 213 -20.13 4.08 12.33
CA LEU A 213 -19.42 5.19 12.95
C LEU A 213 -18.53 4.59 14.05
N ALA A 214 -17.23 4.83 14.02
CA ALA A 214 -16.33 4.25 15.01
C ALA A 214 -15.20 5.21 15.40
N GLY A 215 -14.81 5.13 16.66
CA GLY A 215 -13.67 5.84 17.21
C GLY A 215 -12.82 4.91 18.07
N ILE A 216 -11.51 4.99 17.92
CA ILE A 216 -10.56 4.25 18.76
C ILE A 216 -9.96 5.20 19.77
N ASP A 217 -10.05 4.85 21.04
CA ASP A 217 -9.26 5.50 22.08
C ASP A 217 -7.79 5.13 21.91
N LEU A 218 -6.97 6.11 21.60
CA LEU A 218 -5.55 5.91 21.31
C LEU A 218 -4.71 5.58 22.55
N LEU A 219 -5.24 5.83 23.75
CA LEU A 219 -4.57 5.51 25.01
C LEU A 219 -4.85 4.08 25.45
N THR A 220 -6.09 3.62 25.30
CA THR A 220 -6.55 2.32 25.80
C THR A 220 -6.70 1.26 24.71
N GLY A 221 -6.86 1.66 23.44
CA GLY A 221 -7.17 0.78 22.32
C GLY A 221 -8.66 0.39 22.24
N VAL A 222 -9.50 0.86 23.15
CA VAL A 222 -10.93 0.57 23.16
C VAL A 222 -11.61 1.23 21.95
N VAL A 223 -12.49 0.49 21.30
CA VAL A 223 -13.28 0.95 20.16
C VAL A 223 -14.69 1.29 20.60
N HIS A 224 -15.09 2.53 20.38
CA HIS A 224 -16.47 2.98 20.49
C HIS A 224 -17.12 2.94 19.11
N ALA A 225 -18.36 2.43 19.01
CA ALA A 225 -19.02 2.31 17.72
C ALA A 225 -20.53 2.51 17.78
N SER A 226 -21.08 2.97 16.65
CA SER A 226 -22.51 2.98 16.35
C SER A 226 -22.74 2.45 14.94
N VAL A 227 -23.75 1.62 14.75
CA VAL A 227 -24.15 1.10 13.45
C VAL A 227 -25.52 1.66 13.11
N GLU A 228 -25.58 2.50 12.08
CA GLU A 228 -26.74 3.30 11.74
C GLU A 228 -27.12 3.13 10.26
N GLU A 229 -28.35 3.51 9.91
CA GLU A 229 -28.81 3.51 8.52
C GLU A 229 -28.08 4.58 7.67
N ARG A 230 -27.64 5.65 8.29
CA ARG A 230 -27.00 6.80 7.65
C ARG A 230 -25.89 7.34 8.55
N HIS A 231 -25.10 8.29 8.04
CA HIS A 231 -24.00 8.94 8.75
C HIS A 231 -24.12 10.48 8.61
N ARG A 232 -25.28 11.02 9.02
CA ARG A 232 -25.57 12.46 9.02
C ARG A 232 -25.20 13.08 10.38
N SER A 233 -25.37 14.37 10.50
CA SER A 233 -25.10 15.13 11.71
C SER A 233 -25.76 14.54 12.97
N ARG A 234 -27.03 14.12 12.87
CA ARG A 234 -27.74 13.54 14.00
C ARG A 234 -27.16 12.20 14.47
N GLU A 235 -26.72 11.34 13.51
CA GLU A 235 -26.09 10.08 13.83
C GLU A 235 -24.71 10.32 14.46
N PHE A 236 -23.98 11.32 13.98
CA PHE A 236 -22.72 11.76 14.56
C PHE A 236 -22.91 12.33 15.98
N VAL A 237 -23.89 13.22 16.19
CA VAL A 237 -24.24 13.72 17.55
C VAL A 237 -24.61 12.55 18.47
N GLY A 238 -25.37 11.55 17.99
CA GLY A 238 -25.66 10.34 18.76
C GLY A 238 -24.39 9.55 19.14
N PHE A 239 -23.38 9.52 18.26
CA PHE A 239 -22.08 8.94 18.58
C PHE A 239 -21.33 9.75 19.65
N LEU A 240 -21.34 11.09 19.56
CA LEU A 240 -20.73 11.96 20.57
C LEU A 240 -21.39 11.78 21.95
N GLN A 241 -22.72 11.62 22.01
CA GLN A 241 -23.45 11.31 23.25
C GLN A 241 -23.01 9.98 23.86
N LYS A 242 -22.73 8.97 23.03
CA LYS A 242 -22.17 7.69 23.50
C LYS A 242 -20.76 7.86 24.08
N LEU A 243 -19.92 8.67 23.45
CA LEU A 243 -18.60 8.98 23.99
C LEU A 243 -18.72 9.74 25.32
N ASP A 244 -19.61 10.71 25.38
CA ASP A 244 -19.84 11.47 26.61
C ASP A 244 -20.23 10.57 27.79
N ALA A 245 -21.12 9.61 27.54
CA ALA A 245 -21.56 8.63 28.55
C ALA A 245 -20.48 7.59 28.89
N ALA A 246 -19.50 7.34 28.01
CA ALA A 246 -18.46 6.35 28.24
C ALA A 246 -17.30 6.84 29.12
N TYR A 247 -17.13 8.15 29.27
CA TYR A 247 -16.05 8.74 30.03
C TYR A 247 -16.57 9.57 31.20
N PRO A 248 -15.85 9.61 32.37
CA PRO A 248 -16.18 10.48 33.48
C PRO A 248 -16.34 11.93 33.04
N SER A 249 -17.23 12.69 33.69
CA SER A 249 -17.47 14.11 33.36
C SER A 249 -16.22 14.99 33.51
N SER A 250 -15.24 14.56 34.30
CA SER A 250 -13.95 15.24 34.49
C SER A 250 -12.93 14.97 33.37
N THR A 251 -13.18 13.99 32.48
CA THR A 251 -12.26 13.63 31.40
C THR A 251 -12.53 14.51 30.18
N ALA A 252 -11.55 15.23 29.67
CA ALA A 252 -11.63 15.90 28.36
C ALA A 252 -11.60 14.88 27.22
N ILE A 253 -12.41 15.08 26.20
CA ILE A 253 -12.48 14.19 25.03
C ILE A 253 -11.98 14.93 23.81
N LYS A 254 -10.83 14.52 23.28
CA LYS A 254 -10.22 15.08 22.07
C LYS A 254 -10.45 14.13 20.89
N LEU A 255 -11.11 14.60 19.83
CA LEU A 255 -11.37 13.81 18.62
C LEU A 255 -10.49 14.26 17.47
N ILE A 256 -9.78 13.31 16.86
CA ILE A 256 -9.15 13.46 15.55
C ILE A 256 -10.16 12.97 14.51
N LEU A 257 -10.56 13.82 13.58
CA LEU A 257 -11.60 13.55 12.57
C LEU A 257 -11.32 14.31 11.27
N ASP A 258 -11.98 13.91 10.21
CA ASP A 258 -11.90 14.59 8.91
C ASP A 258 -12.82 15.81 8.81
N ASN A 259 -12.76 16.51 7.67
CA ASN A 259 -13.60 17.69 7.43
C ASN A 259 -14.98 17.32 6.83
N HIS A 260 -15.56 16.16 7.18
CA HIS A 260 -16.88 15.80 6.71
C HIS A 260 -17.94 16.82 7.14
N SER A 261 -18.92 17.08 6.29
CA SER A 261 -19.94 18.12 6.53
C SER A 261 -20.77 17.88 7.80
N ALA A 262 -20.94 16.63 8.22
CA ALA A 262 -21.62 16.30 9.48
C ALA A 262 -20.90 16.83 10.71
N HIS A 263 -19.56 16.86 10.70
CA HIS A 263 -18.74 17.28 11.84
C HIS A 263 -18.77 18.78 12.10
N ILE A 264 -18.97 19.58 11.04
CA ILE A 264 -18.98 21.04 11.11
C ILE A 264 -20.39 21.64 10.95
N SER A 265 -21.42 20.80 10.98
CA SER A 265 -22.81 21.20 10.78
C SER A 265 -23.31 22.11 11.92
N LYS A 266 -24.38 22.88 11.64
CA LYS A 266 -25.06 23.71 12.68
C LYS A 266 -25.55 22.86 13.84
N GLU A 267 -26.06 21.67 13.54
CA GLU A 267 -26.58 20.71 14.52
C GLU A 267 -25.47 20.22 15.49
N THR A 268 -24.34 19.85 14.92
CA THR A 268 -23.15 19.41 15.68
C THR A 268 -22.59 20.55 16.54
N LYS A 269 -22.49 21.77 15.98
CA LYS A 269 -22.03 22.95 16.73
C LYS A 269 -22.95 23.27 17.90
N ALA A 270 -24.26 23.32 17.66
CA ALA A 270 -25.23 23.59 18.71
C ALA A 270 -25.17 22.56 19.84
N TRP A 271 -24.92 21.28 19.52
CA TRP A 271 -24.72 20.27 20.54
C TRP A 271 -23.42 20.47 21.31
N LEU A 272 -22.32 20.80 20.66
CA LEU A 272 -21.02 21.07 21.30
C LEU A 272 -21.08 22.30 22.21
N ASP A 273 -21.72 23.37 21.74
CA ASP A 273 -21.90 24.62 22.52
C ASP A 273 -22.71 24.40 23.80
N ALA A 274 -23.53 23.36 23.87
CA ALA A 274 -24.30 22.97 25.05
C ALA A 274 -23.48 22.08 26.03
N GLN A 275 -22.29 21.66 25.69
CA GLN A 275 -21.44 20.86 26.56
C GLN A 275 -20.62 21.75 27.52
N PRO A 276 -20.16 21.21 28.65
CA PRO A 276 -19.21 21.91 29.50
C PRO A 276 -17.96 22.36 28.74
N GLU A 277 -17.45 23.53 29.07
CA GLU A 277 -16.23 24.06 28.44
C GLU A 277 -15.07 23.09 28.61
N GLY A 278 -14.36 22.84 27.50
CA GLY A 278 -13.23 21.92 27.48
C GLY A 278 -13.60 20.41 27.43
N ARG A 279 -14.91 20.06 27.50
CA ARG A 279 -15.33 18.64 27.44
C ARG A 279 -14.97 17.99 26.11
N PHE A 280 -15.23 18.69 24.99
CA PHE A 280 -14.92 18.19 23.63
C PHE A 280 -13.99 19.15 22.91
N THR A 281 -12.95 18.59 22.28
CA THR A 281 -12.04 19.32 21.39
C THR A 281 -11.90 18.56 20.08
N PHE A 282 -12.12 19.21 18.95
CA PHE A 282 -11.97 18.62 17.62
C PHE A 282 -10.65 19.05 17.00
N VAL A 283 -9.90 18.06 16.48
CA VAL A 283 -8.66 18.22 15.74
C VAL A 283 -8.89 17.69 14.32
N PHE A 284 -8.93 18.59 13.35
CA PHE A 284 -9.27 18.24 11.98
C PHE A 284 -8.06 17.80 11.18
N THR A 285 -8.14 16.65 10.50
CA THR A 285 -7.14 16.27 9.52
C THR A 285 -7.18 17.22 8.32
N PRO A 286 -6.06 17.46 7.62
CA PRO A 286 -6.08 18.23 6.38
C PRO A 286 -6.92 17.52 5.31
N LYS A 287 -7.48 18.28 4.36
CA LYS A 287 -8.19 17.70 3.22
C LYS A 287 -7.27 16.73 2.49
N HIS A 288 -7.77 15.55 2.14
CA HIS A 288 -7.03 14.45 1.55
C HIS A 288 -5.91 13.86 2.45
N GLY A 289 -5.95 14.14 3.75
CA GLY A 289 -5.03 13.61 4.75
C GLY A 289 -5.62 12.46 5.59
N SER A 290 -6.55 11.66 5.05
CA SER A 290 -7.21 10.55 5.77
C SER A 290 -6.21 9.53 6.34
N TRP A 291 -5.07 9.33 5.66
CA TRP A 291 -3.99 8.47 6.16
C TRP A 291 -3.43 8.89 7.54
N LEU A 292 -3.68 10.14 7.96
CA LEU A 292 -3.39 10.60 9.32
C LEU A 292 -4.38 10.06 10.35
N ASN A 293 -5.50 9.44 9.92
CA ASN A 293 -6.51 8.95 10.83
C ASN A 293 -6.32 7.45 11.12
N LEU A 294 -5.86 7.11 12.34
CA LEU A 294 -5.53 5.74 12.73
C LEU A 294 -6.71 4.77 12.71
N VAL A 295 -7.94 5.26 12.82
CA VAL A 295 -9.15 4.42 12.77
C VAL A 295 -9.31 3.69 11.43
N GLU A 296 -8.73 4.20 10.33
CA GLU A 296 -8.73 3.49 9.04
C GLU A 296 -8.05 2.10 9.13
N GLY A 297 -7.01 2.00 9.96
CA GLY A 297 -6.36 0.72 10.26
C GLY A 297 -7.31 -0.28 10.92
N PHE A 298 -8.15 0.20 11.84
CA PHE A 298 -9.20 -0.60 12.47
C PHE A 298 -10.25 -1.05 11.43
N PHE A 299 -10.76 -0.14 10.59
CA PHE A 299 -11.72 -0.52 9.54
C PHE A 299 -11.13 -1.56 8.58
N SER A 300 -9.86 -1.47 8.26
CA SER A 300 -9.17 -2.47 7.43
C SER A 300 -9.08 -3.83 8.13
N LYS A 301 -8.81 -3.86 9.44
CA LYS A 301 -8.81 -5.09 10.26
C LYS A 301 -10.21 -5.69 10.31
N LEU A 302 -11.23 -4.91 10.68
CA LEU A 302 -12.62 -5.36 10.75
C LEU A 302 -13.13 -5.86 9.39
N ALA A 303 -12.79 -5.17 8.31
CA ALA A 303 -13.16 -5.60 6.96
C ALA A 303 -12.59 -6.98 6.63
N ARG A 304 -11.32 -7.24 6.94
CA ARG A 304 -10.67 -8.52 6.64
C ARG A 304 -11.13 -9.66 7.56
N SER A 305 -11.30 -9.40 8.85
CA SER A 305 -11.64 -10.43 9.84
C SER A 305 -13.11 -10.78 9.85
N THR A 306 -13.99 -9.79 9.67
CA THR A 306 -15.44 -9.96 9.89
C THR A 306 -16.26 -9.70 8.64
N LEU A 307 -16.07 -8.55 7.96
CA LEU A 307 -17.02 -8.11 6.92
C LEU A 307 -16.81 -8.81 5.56
N ARG A 308 -15.56 -9.19 5.23
CA ARG A 308 -15.21 -9.69 3.89
C ARG A 308 -16.06 -10.89 3.44
N HIS A 309 -16.37 -11.77 4.36
CA HIS A 309 -17.09 -13.02 4.07
C HIS A 309 -18.41 -13.13 4.84
N ILE A 310 -18.85 -12.05 5.48
CA ILE A 310 -20.09 -12.02 6.24
C ILE A 310 -21.27 -12.30 5.33
N ARG A 311 -22.20 -13.15 5.81
CA ARG A 311 -23.51 -13.36 5.21
C ARG A 311 -24.55 -13.25 6.31
N VAL A 312 -25.64 -12.56 6.00
CA VAL A 312 -26.68 -12.19 6.95
C VAL A 312 -28.05 -12.25 6.29
N ALA A 313 -29.07 -12.55 7.05
CA ALA A 313 -30.44 -12.59 6.57
C ALA A 313 -31.13 -11.21 6.62
N SER A 314 -30.53 -10.21 7.27
CA SER A 314 -31.11 -8.86 7.40
C SER A 314 -30.06 -7.81 7.77
N LYS A 315 -30.42 -6.52 7.65
CA LYS A 315 -29.61 -5.41 8.19
C LYS A 315 -29.47 -5.47 9.71
N LYS A 316 -30.52 -5.93 10.41
CA LYS A 316 -30.47 -6.10 11.85
C LYS A 316 -29.40 -7.09 12.26
N GLU A 317 -29.36 -8.26 11.63
CA GLU A 317 -28.31 -9.25 11.89
C GLU A 317 -26.92 -8.72 11.56
N LEU A 318 -26.77 -7.94 10.46
CA LEU A 318 -25.50 -7.29 10.15
C LEU A 318 -25.05 -6.36 11.28
N LYS A 319 -25.97 -5.52 11.80
CA LYS A 319 -25.72 -4.62 12.93
C LYS A 319 -25.27 -5.41 14.17
N ASP A 320 -26.03 -6.43 14.55
CA ASP A 320 -25.76 -7.25 15.73
C ASP A 320 -24.39 -7.93 15.63
N ARG A 321 -24.04 -8.47 14.46
CA ARG A 321 -22.73 -9.11 14.22
C ARG A 321 -21.56 -8.13 14.19
N ILE A 322 -21.76 -6.92 13.67
CA ILE A 322 -20.72 -5.88 13.73
C ILE A 322 -20.46 -5.48 15.18
N ILE A 323 -21.51 -5.25 15.98
CA ILE A 323 -21.36 -4.91 17.39
C ILE A 323 -20.67 -6.04 18.16
N ALA A 324 -21.12 -7.29 17.97
CA ALA A 324 -20.47 -8.44 18.61
C ALA A 324 -18.97 -8.59 18.23
N ALA A 325 -18.60 -8.29 16.99
CA ALA A 325 -17.20 -8.30 16.57
C ALA A 325 -16.38 -7.19 17.23
N ILE A 326 -16.97 -6.02 17.46
CA ILE A 326 -16.32 -4.91 18.16
C ILE A 326 -16.18 -5.24 19.65
N ASP A 327 -17.22 -5.83 20.28
CA ASP A 327 -17.16 -6.29 21.66
C ASP A 327 -16.06 -7.36 21.85
N ASP A 328 -15.89 -8.25 20.87
CA ASP A 328 -14.80 -9.23 20.87
C ASP A 328 -13.42 -8.57 20.78
N ILE A 329 -13.26 -7.56 19.92
CA ILE A 329 -12.04 -6.77 19.83
C ILE A 329 -11.76 -6.02 21.16
N ASN A 330 -12.78 -5.53 21.82
CA ASN A 330 -12.68 -4.80 23.08
C ASN A 330 -12.40 -5.70 24.31
N ARG A 331 -12.47 -7.03 24.18
CA ARG A 331 -12.00 -7.95 25.24
C ARG A 331 -10.48 -7.94 25.39
N ASP A 332 -9.76 -7.71 24.29
CA ASP A 332 -8.31 -7.59 24.27
C ASP A 332 -7.92 -6.40 23.35
N PRO A 333 -8.12 -5.16 23.84
CA PRO A 333 -7.96 -3.98 23.03
C PRO A 333 -6.50 -3.75 22.67
N VAL A 334 -6.25 -3.50 21.38
CA VAL A 334 -4.90 -3.26 20.85
C VAL A 334 -4.63 -1.76 20.82
N VAL A 335 -3.66 -1.34 21.59
CA VAL A 335 -3.20 0.05 21.60
C VAL A 335 -2.43 0.36 20.33
N HIS A 336 -3.00 1.19 19.48
CA HIS A 336 -2.38 1.62 18.23
C HIS A 336 -1.27 2.64 18.50
N THR A 337 -0.13 2.48 17.79
CA THR A 337 1.01 3.40 17.87
C THR A 337 1.26 4.00 16.50
N TRP A 338 1.45 5.32 16.45
CA TRP A 338 1.86 6.00 15.24
C TRP A 338 3.33 5.70 14.95
N THR A 339 3.61 5.08 13.79
CA THR A 339 4.96 4.64 13.39
C THR A 339 5.51 5.39 12.18
N TYR A 340 4.72 6.28 11.56
CA TYR A 340 5.14 7.00 10.38
C TYR A 340 6.26 8.00 10.69
N LYS A 341 7.39 7.88 10.02
CA LYS A 341 8.53 8.80 10.19
C LYS A 341 8.29 10.06 9.36
N ILE A 342 8.14 11.20 10.01
CA ILE A 342 7.87 12.52 9.43
C ILE A 342 9.00 13.00 8.50
N ASN A 343 10.23 12.47 8.66
CA ASN A 343 11.44 12.94 7.98
C ASN A 343 11.76 12.26 6.65
N VAL A 344 10.86 11.42 6.13
CA VAL A 344 11.04 10.81 4.79
C VAL A 344 10.12 11.55 3.83
N THR A 345 10.61 12.65 3.29
CA THR A 345 10.05 13.26 2.08
C THR A 345 10.15 12.23 0.96
N PRO A 346 9.07 11.91 0.22
CA PRO A 346 9.10 10.94 -0.87
C PRO A 346 9.95 11.40 -2.05
#